data_013b5c092737595dea088e78c3c5cd84
#
_entry.id   013b5c092737595dea088e78c3c5cd84
#
_cell.length_a   1.000
_cell.length_b   1.000
_cell.length_c   1.000
_cell.angle_alpha   90.00
_cell.angle_beta   90.00
_cell.angle_gamma   90.00
#
_symmetry.space_group_name_H-M   'P 1'
#
loop_
_entity.id
_entity.type
_entity.pdbx_description
1 polymer ?
#
loop_
_entity_poly.entity_id
_entity_poly.type
_entity_poly.pdbx_seq_one_letter_code
_entity_poly.pdbx_strand_id
1 'polypeptide(L)'
;MRILDLALKDLSQMLRDKRSLFFIVAMPIIFTLFMGFAYRGSSQSDENIDTRIPLALVDPQPDSRLNKMFSTRLDSSGAIKVMVMNENEAMDAFRKGEVAGVLVIPDGFSEQVEAGKDAQLNLIAEAASS
;
A
#
# COMPACT_ATOMS: atom_id res chain seq x y z
N MET A 1 26.51 43.82 10.58
CA MET A 1 25.26 44.61 10.62
C MET A 1 24.75 44.98 9.23
N ARG A 2 25.62 45.25 8.24
CA ARG A 2 25.20 45.63 6.87
C ARG A 2 24.39 44.56 6.11
N ILE A 3 24.58 43.27 6.40
CA ILE A 3 23.86 42.18 5.72
C ILE A 3 22.39 42.10 6.17
N LEU A 4 22.13 42.33 7.44
CA LEU A 4 20.77 42.36 8.00
C LEU A 4 19.97 43.55 7.48
N ASP A 5 20.63 44.73 7.34
CA ASP A 5 19.98 45.93 6.80
C ASP A 5 19.63 45.75 5.31
N LEU A 6 20.50 45.06 4.56
CA LEU A 6 20.24 44.73 3.16
C LEU A 6 19.08 43.72 3.02
N ALA A 7 19.08 42.67 3.83
CA ALA A 7 18.02 41.66 3.84
C ALA A 7 16.64 42.24 4.23
N LEU A 8 16.63 43.13 5.24
CA LEU A 8 15.41 43.83 5.65
C LEU A 8 14.90 44.80 4.58
N LYS A 9 15.80 45.45 3.87
CA LYS A 9 15.46 46.34 2.76
C LYS A 9 14.84 45.55 1.59
N ASP A 10 15.47 44.42 1.20
CA ASP A 10 14.98 43.56 0.13
C ASP A 10 13.63 42.93 0.50
N LEU A 11 13.47 42.48 1.75
CA LEU A 11 12.20 41.95 2.25
C LEU A 11 11.09 43.00 2.24
N SER A 12 11.41 44.26 2.66
CA SER A 12 10.44 45.37 2.63
C SER A 12 10.06 45.76 1.20
N GLN A 13 10.97 45.62 0.25
CA GLN A 13 10.74 45.88 -1.16
C GLN A 13 9.86 44.80 -1.77
N MET A 14 10.07 43.52 -1.43
CA MET A 14 9.21 42.42 -1.85
C MET A 14 7.79 42.53 -1.27
N LEU A 15 7.66 42.92 0.00
CA LEU A 15 6.36 43.15 0.65
C LEU A 15 5.60 44.34 0.07
N ARG A 16 6.30 45.32 -0.51
CA ARG A 16 5.72 46.50 -1.15
C ARG A 16 5.22 46.21 -2.56
N ASP A 17 5.80 45.21 -3.23
CA ASP A 17 5.32 44.72 -4.53
C ASP A 17 4.20 43.73 -4.34
N LYS A 18 2.98 44.22 -4.29
CA LYS A 18 1.75 43.42 -4.10
C LYS A 18 1.60 42.35 -5.17
N ARG A 19 2.16 42.53 -6.36
CA ARG A 19 2.09 41.52 -7.44
C ARG A 19 3.02 40.35 -7.17
N SER A 20 4.25 40.60 -6.80
CA SER A 20 5.20 39.55 -6.41
C SER A 20 4.70 38.78 -5.19
N LEU A 21 4.21 39.47 -4.18
CA LEU A 21 3.66 38.85 -2.98
C LEU A 21 2.47 37.94 -3.31
N PHE A 22 1.59 38.40 -4.17
CA PHE A 22 0.44 37.60 -4.63
C PHE A 22 0.89 36.31 -5.31
N PHE A 23 1.89 36.37 -6.22
CA PHE A 23 2.39 35.18 -6.88
C PHE A 23 3.09 34.19 -5.94
N ILE A 24 3.87 34.68 -4.97
CA ILE A 24 4.56 33.84 -3.99
C ILE A 24 3.57 33.07 -3.11
N VAL A 25 2.44 33.68 -2.77
CA VAL A 25 1.42 33.03 -1.93
C VAL A 25 0.42 32.23 -2.78
N ALA A 26 -0.01 32.76 -3.92
CA ALA A 26 -1.01 32.14 -4.75
C ALA A 26 -0.48 30.86 -5.46
N MET A 27 0.81 30.88 -5.91
CA MET A 27 1.36 29.73 -6.65
C MET A 27 1.36 28.44 -5.85
N PRO A 28 1.85 28.38 -4.59
CA PRO A 28 1.77 27.15 -3.81
C PRO A 28 0.34 26.66 -3.61
N ILE A 29 -0.59 27.58 -3.39
CA ILE A 29 -2.01 27.24 -3.20
C ILE A 29 -2.61 26.69 -4.48
N ILE A 30 -2.39 27.36 -5.62
CA ILE A 30 -2.85 26.89 -6.93
C ILE A 30 -2.24 25.54 -7.27
N PHE A 31 -0.92 25.36 -7.03
CA PHE A 31 -0.24 24.10 -7.29
C PHE A 31 -0.78 22.96 -6.42
N THR A 32 -1.02 23.22 -5.13
CA THR A 32 -1.60 22.23 -4.21
C THR A 32 -3.01 21.85 -4.62
N LEU A 33 -3.84 22.85 -4.99
CA LEU A 33 -5.20 22.60 -5.50
C LEU A 33 -5.18 21.84 -6.82
N PHE A 34 -4.29 22.21 -7.73
CA PHE A 34 -4.14 21.53 -9.01
C PHE A 34 -3.69 20.09 -8.85
N MET A 35 -2.68 19.85 -7.99
CA MET A 35 -2.24 18.49 -7.66
C MET A 35 -3.34 17.71 -6.98
N GLY A 36 -4.02 18.29 -6.00
CA GLY A 36 -5.16 17.66 -5.33
C GLY A 36 -6.28 17.29 -6.30
N PHE A 37 -6.56 18.15 -7.28
CA PHE A 37 -7.55 17.88 -8.31
C PHE A 37 -7.08 16.84 -9.33
N ALA A 38 -5.83 16.90 -9.77
CA ALA A 38 -5.25 15.95 -10.72
C ALA A 38 -5.19 14.53 -10.13
N TYR A 39 -4.81 14.42 -8.85
CA TYR A 39 -4.82 13.12 -8.16
C TYR A 39 -6.22 12.64 -7.80
N ARG A 40 -7.17 13.54 -7.59
CA ARG A 40 -8.57 13.16 -7.36
C ARG A 40 -9.21 12.53 -8.60
N GLY A 41 -8.77 12.92 -9.78
CA GLY A 41 -9.20 12.30 -11.05
C GLY A 41 -8.66 10.88 -11.25
N SER A 42 -7.53 10.55 -10.63
CA SER A 42 -6.96 9.19 -10.63
C SER A 42 -7.54 8.29 -9.53
N SER A 43 -8.25 8.88 -8.56
CA SER A 43 -8.87 8.16 -7.45
C SER A 43 -10.36 7.90 -7.66
N GLN A 44 -10.88 8.14 -8.88
CA GLN A 44 -12.23 7.75 -9.26
C GLN A 44 -12.27 6.29 -9.74
N SER A 45 -11.87 5.40 -8.85
CA SER A 45 -12.25 4.00 -8.90
C SER A 45 -12.61 3.62 -7.48
N ASP A 46 -13.89 3.53 -7.25
CA ASP A 46 -14.57 2.91 -6.13
C ASP A 46 -14.36 3.49 -4.72
N GLU A 47 -15.47 3.85 -4.11
CA GLU A 47 -15.68 4.22 -2.70
C GLU A 47 -15.28 3.13 -1.68
N ASN A 48 -14.49 2.14 -2.10
CA ASN A 48 -13.88 1.10 -1.29
C ASN A 48 -12.49 0.75 -1.83
N ILE A 49 -11.56 1.73 -1.83
CA ILE A 49 -10.16 1.35 -2.00
C ILE A 49 -9.76 0.61 -0.72
N ASP A 50 -9.90 -0.71 -0.79
CA ASP A 50 -9.32 -1.61 0.18
C ASP A 50 -7.79 -1.49 0.05
N THR A 51 -7.19 -0.66 0.89
CA THR A 51 -5.74 -0.39 0.89
C THR A 51 -4.92 -1.58 1.38
N ARG A 52 -5.60 -2.68 1.72
CA ARG A 52 -4.95 -3.92 2.13
C ARG A 52 -4.26 -4.58 0.95
N ILE A 53 -3.11 -5.16 1.20
CA ILE A 53 -2.34 -5.88 0.18
C ILE A 53 -3.08 -7.17 -0.18
N PRO A 54 -3.51 -7.35 -1.45
CA PRO A 54 -4.18 -8.57 -1.86
C PRO A 54 -3.17 -9.73 -1.91
N LEU A 55 -3.44 -10.77 -1.15
CA LEU A 55 -2.63 -11.98 -1.06
C LEU A 55 -3.48 -13.20 -1.43
N ALA A 56 -3.04 -13.97 -2.43
CA ALA A 56 -3.67 -15.24 -2.75
C ALA A 56 -3.23 -16.30 -1.73
N LEU A 57 -4.19 -17.00 -1.16
CA LEU A 57 -3.95 -18.11 -0.24
C LEU A 57 -4.38 -19.40 -0.93
N VAL A 58 -3.42 -20.30 -1.12
CA VAL A 58 -3.67 -21.65 -1.61
C VAL A 58 -3.68 -22.58 -0.40
N ASP A 59 -4.85 -23.12 -0.10
CA ASP A 59 -5.08 -24.01 1.03
C ASP A 59 -5.63 -25.35 0.55
N PRO A 60 -4.86 -26.43 0.59
CA PRO A 60 -5.31 -27.75 0.19
C PRO A 60 -6.30 -28.37 1.18
N GLN A 61 -6.36 -27.84 2.41
CA GLN A 61 -7.24 -28.33 3.47
C GLN A 61 -8.06 -27.20 4.11
N PRO A 62 -8.99 -26.58 3.35
CA PRO A 62 -9.73 -25.40 3.82
C PRO A 62 -10.63 -25.69 5.04
N ASP A 63 -10.93 -26.94 5.30
CA ASP A 63 -11.74 -27.35 6.47
C ASP A 63 -10.94 -27.51 7.75
N SER A 64 -9.63 -27.50 7.69
CA SER A 64 -8.78 -27.54 8.86
C SER A 64 -9.02 -26.33 9.78
N ARG A 65 -9.20 -26.60 11.07
CA ARG A 65 -9.43 -25.57 12.08
C ARG A 65 -8.26 -24.58 12.15
N LEU A 66 -7.04 -25.07 12.05
CA LEU A 66 -5.84 -24.24 12.10
C LEU A 66 -5.71 -23.35 10.84
N ASN A 67 -5.99 -23.90 9.67
CA ASN A 67 -5.94 -23.13 8.44
C ASN A 67 -6.99 -22.02 8.43
N LYS A 68 -8.20 -22.29 8.93
CA LYS A 68 -9.23 -21.27 9.13
C LYS A 68 -8.83 -20.20 10.13
N MET A 69 -8.23 -20.57 11.24
CA MET A 69 -7.73 -19.61 12.23
C MET A 69 -6.60 -18.76 11.66
N PHE A 70 -5.71 -19.35 10.89
CA PHE A 70 -4.59 -18.66 10.25
C PHE A 70 -5.08 -17.64 9.21
N SER A 71 -5.95 -18.05 8.28
CA SER A 71 -6.52 -17.17 7.27
C SER A 71 -7.31 -16.01 7.91
N THR A 72 -8.11 -16.30 8.94
CA THR A 72 -8.86 -15.27 9.68
C THR A 72 -7.93 -14.28 10.38
N ARG A 73 -6.83 -14.77 10.96
CA ARG A 73 -5.84 -13.89 11.61
C ARG A 73 -5.12 -13.00 10.61
N LEU A 74 -4.77 -13.53 9.45
CA LEU A 74 -4.16 -12.72 8.37
C LEU A 74 -5.12 -11.63 7.90
N ASP A 75 -6.37 -11.98 7.62
CA ASP A 75 -7.37 -11.01 7.14
C ASP A 75 -7.71 -9.97 8.22
N SER A 76 -7.73 -10.35 9.49
CA SER A 76 -7.98 -9.45 10.62
C SER A 76 -6.81 -8.51 10.93
N SER A 77 -5.64 -8.72 10.33
CA SER A 77 -4.47 -7.84 10.52
C SER A 77 -4.70 -6.41 10.00
N GLY A 78 -5.69 -6.23 9.13
CA GLY A 78 -5.99 -4.94 8.50
C GLY A 78 -4.99 -4.52 7.41
N ALA A 79 -3.88 -5.24 7.26
CA ALA A 79 -2.84 -4.95 6.26
C ALA A 79 -2.97 -5.81 5.01
N ILE A 80 -3.52 -7.02 5.14
CA ILE A 80 -3.59 -8.02 4.09
C ILE A 80 -5.06 -8.39 3.81
N LYS A 81 -5.41 -8.43 2.53
CA LYS A 81 -6.68 -8.99 2.06
C LYS A 81 -6.43 -10.40 1.55
N VAL A 82 -6.90 -11.37 2.30
CA VAL A 82 -6.73 -12.78 1.94
C VAL A 82 -7.78 -13.20 0.93
N MET A 83 -7.34 -13.74 -0.19
CA MET A 83 -8.17 -14.30 -1.24
C MET A 83 -7.88 -15.80 -1.37
N VAL A 84 -8.78 -16.64 -0.89
CA VAL A 84 -8.62 -18.09 -0.99
C VAL A 84 -8.96 -18.54 -2.42
N MET A 85 -8.01 -19.19 -3.07
CA MET A 85 -8.17 -19.68 -4.43
C MET A 85 -7.31 -20.95 -4.66
N ASN A 86 -7.53 -21.62 -5.77
CA ASN A 86 -6.68 -22.76 -6.12
C ASN A 86 -5.32 -22.29 -6.66
N GLU A 87 -4.35 -23.21 -6.73
CA GLU A 87 -2.98 -22.90 -7.12
C GLU A 87 -2.89 -22.29 -8.53
N ASN A 88 -3.63 -22.81 -9.50
CA ASN A 88 -3.63 -22.30 -10.87
C ASN A 88 -4.19 -20.89 -10.94
N GLU A 89 -5.31 -20.63 -10.29
CA GLU A 89 -5.94 -19.31 -10.21
C GLU A 89 -5.02 -18.32 -9.49
N ALA A 90 -4.36 -18.73 -8.40
CA ALA A 90 -3.43 -17.91 -7.65
C ALA A 90 -2.22 -17.49 -8.50
N MET A 91 -1.65 -18.42 -9.26
CA MET A 91 -0.53 -18.14 -10.14
C MET A 91 -0.92 -17.24 -11.32
N ASP A 92 -2.11 -17.42 -11.87
CA ASP A 92 -2.62 -16.55 -12.93
C ASP A 92 -2.90 -15.13 -12.42
N ALA A 93 -3.51 -14.99 -11.25
CA ALA A 93 -3.75 -13.72 -10.60
C ALA A 93 -2.42 -13.00 -10.26
N PHE A 94 -1.42 -13.74 -9.83
CA PHE A 94 -0.08 -13.21 -9.57
C PHE A 94 0.59 -12.68 -10.85
N ARG A 95 0.54 -13.45 -11.95
CA ARG A 95 1.09 -13.03 -13.25
C ARG A 95 0.39 -11.80 -13.83
N LYS A 96 -0.90 -11.65 -13.56
CA LYS A 96 -1.70 -10.48 -13.97
C LYS A 96 -1.49 -9.25 -13.06
N GLY A 97 -0.80 -9.41 -11.92
CA GLY A 97 -0.62 -8.35 -10.93
C GLY A 97 -1.88 -8.05 -10.10
N GLU A 98 -2.84 -8.97 -10.08
CA GLU A 98 -4.08 -8.84 -9.28
C GLU A 98 -3.84 -9.11 -7.80
N VAL A 99 -2.80 -9.88 -7.49
CA VAL A 99 -2.33 -10.17 -6.12
C VAL A 99 -0.84 -9.87 -6.01
N ALA A 100 -0.42 -9.38 -4.84
CA ALA A 100 0.97 -9.03 -4.56
C ALA A 100 1.85 -10.25 -4.25
N GLY A 101 1.23 -11.39 -3.93
CA GLY A 101 1.93 -12.64 -3.66
C GLY A 101 0.98 -13.81 -3.54
N VAL A 102 1.56 -15.00 -3.54
CA VAL A 102 0.86 -16.27 -3.36
C VAL A 102 1.44 -16.98 -2.14
N LEU A 103 0.61 -17.23 -1.16
CA LEU A 103 0.96 -18.02 0.01
C LEU A 103 0.38 -19.42 -0.13
N VAL A 104 1.25 -20.40 -0.18
CA VAL A 104 0.87 -21.82 -0.30
C VAL A 104 1.05 -22.49 1.06
N ILE A 105 -0.04 -23.05 1.58
CA ILE A 105 -0.01 -23.88 2.77
C ILE A 105 0.29 -25.33 2.30
N PRO A 106 1.38 -25.95 2.74
CA PRO A 106 1.69 -27.32 2.35
C PRO A 106 0.75 -28.32 3.01
N ASP A 107 0.58 -29.47 2.37
CA ASP A 107 -0.13 -30.59 2.96
C ASP A 107 0.49 -31.00 4.30
N GLY A 108 -0.37 -31.29 5.28
CA GLY A 108 0.08 -31.68 6.62
C GLY A 108 0.57 -30.52 7.52
N PHE A 109 0.38 -29.26 7.10
CA PHE A 109 0.74 -28.08 7.91
C PHE A 109 0.08 -28.11 9.29
N SER A 110 -1.22 -28.36 9.35
CA SER A 110 -1.97 -28.44 10.60
C SER A 110 -1.44 -29.52 11.54
N GLU A 111 -1.13 -30.69 10.98
CA GLU A 111 -0.61 -31.82 11.75
C GLU A 111 0.79 -31.56 12.32
N GLN A 112 1.63 -30.87 11.55
CA GLN A 112 2.98 -30.48 12.00
C GLN A 112 2.92 -29.46 13.12
N VAL A 113 2.03 -28.45 12.99
CA VAL A 113 1.83 -27.42 14.02
C VAL A 113 1.26 -28.04 15.29
N GLU A 114 0.25 -28.93 15.19
CA GLU A 114 -0.34 -29.60 16.36
C GLU A 114 0.66 -30.54 17.05
N ALA A 115 1.57 -31.15 16.29
CA ALA A 115 2.65 -31.98 16.82
C ALA A 115 3.82 -31.16 17.42
N GLY A 116 3.76 -29.82 17.38
CA GLY A 116 4.84 -28.93 17.83
C GLY A 116 6.11 -29.05 17.01
N LYS A 117 6.01 -29.45 15.75
CA LYS A 117 7.11 -29.52 14.79
C LYS A 117 7.21 -28.23 13.99
N ASP A 118 8.40 -28.02 13.41
CA ASP A 118 8.60 -26.90 12.49
C ASP A 118 7.72 -27.07 11.25
N ALA A 119 6.83 -26.12 11.04
CA ALA A 119 5.99 -26.03 9.85
C ALA A 119 6.49 -24.90 8.96
N GLN A 120 6.61 -25.15 7.65
CA GLN A 120 7.07 -24.18 6.67
C GLN A 120 5.92 -23.74 5.79
N LEU A 121 5.86 -22.46 5.47
CA LEU A 121 4.96 -21.87 4.50
C LEU A 121 5.75 -21.42 3.29
N ASN A 122 5.21 -21.63 2.10
CA ASN A 122 5.83 -21.16 0.87
C ASN A 122 5.17 -19.85 0.44
N LEU A 123 5.95 -18.77 0.45
CA LEU A 123 5.53 -17.47 -0.05
C LEU A 123 6.21 -17.18 -1.39
N ILE A 124 5.42 -17.01 -2.43
CA ILE A 124 5.86 -16.52 -3.73
C ILE A 124 5.47 -15.04 -3.81
N ALA A 125 6.45 -14.16 -3.84
CA ALA A 125 6.25 -12.73 -3.99
C ALA A 125 7.20 -12.20 -5.05
N GLU A 126 6.82 -11.12 -5.71
CA GLU A 126 7.73 -10.43 -6.61
C GLU A 126 8.83 -9.77 -5.77
N ALA A 127 10.09 -10.18 -6.00
CA ALA A 127 11.21 -9.49 -5.39
C ALA A 127 11.23 -8.07 -5.95
N ALA A 128 11.09 -7.08 -5.09
CA ALA A 128 11.30 -5.69 -5.49
C ALA A 128 12.70 -5.58 -6.05
N SER A 129 12.82 -5.47 -7.38
CA SER A 129 14.08 -5.20 -8.03
C SER A 129 14.49 -3.78 -7.64
N SER A 130 15.41 -3.71 -6.69
CA SER A 130 16.11 -2.47 -6.32
C SER A 130 17.07 -2.04 -7.40
#